data_340c5986e85c6c9959ae7b416895d53d
#
_entry.id   340c5986e85c6c9959ae7b416895d53d
#
_cell.length_a   1.000
_cell.length_b   1.000
_cell.length_c   1.000
_cell.angle_alpha   90.00
_cell.angle_beta   90.00
_cell.angle_gamma   90.00
#
_symmetry.space_group_name_H-M   'P 1'
#
loop_
_entity.id
_entity.type
_entity.pdbx_description
1 polymer ?
#
loop_
_entity_poly.entity_id
_entity_poly.type
_entity_poly.pdbx_seq_one_letter_code
_entity_poly.pdbx_strand_id
1 'polypeptide(L)'
;MKIIAISGYKSFIGNHFYKYNKKKIKIIHYKKDINNIFELKKFVIKNKITHFVNFAGLSRIKCSKNKIECMKTNFKSIKSIINFFNELNYKPMFIFISTCHVYGNSNNKIKENSKISPNSLYAEIKLKSEAYIKKNYQNYSILRLFNVYGPNQPKSFFIPDMIEKIKNNQSIKIDKSVRDFIHVNTVSRVINFIISKEITGILNIGSGRGQSLKSIINLIGNKLDKKPLLEISNKKSKIVANIKFLTSKGFKFKKNEKNFNI
;
A
#
# COMPACT_ATOMS: atom_id res chain seq x y z
N MET A 1 -23.01 -4.81 13.57
CA MET A 1 -21.69 -4.42 14.16
C MET A 1 -20.59 -4.82 13.19
N LYS A 2 -19.58 -3.95 12.92
CA LYS A 2 -18.46 -4.27 12.03
C LYS A 2 -17.43 -5.12 12.78
N ILE A 3 -17.10 -6.31 12.25
CA ILE A 3 -16.07 -7.19 12.77
C ILE A 3 -14.94 -7.19 11.76
N ILE A 4 -13.83 -6.51 12.10
CA ILE A 4 -12.72 -6.27 11.19
C ILE A 4 -11.60 -7.25 11.46
N ALA A 5 -11.17 -8.00 10.44
CA ALA A 5 -9.99 -8.82 10.50
C ALA A 5 -8.87 -8.28 9.60
N ILE A 6 -7.63 -8.52 10.01
CA ILE A 6 -6.46 -8.20 9.21
C ILE A 6 -5.54 -9.41 9.06
N SER A 7 -5.02 -9.62 7.85
CA SER A 7 -3.87 -10.50 7.59
C SER A 7 -2.60 -9.66 7.49
N GLY A 8 -1.43 -10.28 7.66
CA GLY A 8 -0.16 -9.57 7.53
C GLY A 8 0.07 -8.48 8.59
N TYR A 9 -0.44 -8.66 9.79
CA TYR A 9 -0.35 -7.68 10.90
C TYR A 9 1.08 -7.35 11.32
N LYS A 10 2.07 -8.21 11.00
CA LYS A 10 3.51 -7.96 11.21
C LYS A 10 4.15 -7.15 10.07
N SER A 11 3.45 -6.92 8.95
CA SER A 11 3.96 -6.08 7.87
C SER A 11 4.02 -4.61 8.30
N PHE A 12 4.84 -3.81 7.61
CA PHE A 12 4.98 -2.38 7.91
C PHE A 12 3.62 -1.66 8.02
N ILE A 13 2.79 -1.75 6.98
CA ILE A 13 1.49 -1.06 6.94
C ILE A 13 0.49 -1.71 7.90
N GLY A 14 0.43 -3.06 7.95
CA GLY A 14 -0.48 -3.79 8.83
C GLY A 14 -0.24 -3.53 10.31
N ASN A 15 1.04 -3.44 10.72
CA ASN A 15 1.42 -3.13 12.10
C ASN A 15 1.02 -1.69 12.49
N HIS A 16 1.27 -0.72 11.59
CA HIS A 16 0.84 0.66 11.82
C HIS A 16 -0.68 0.80 11.86
N PHE A 17 -1.40 0.15 10.96
CA PHE A 17 -2.85 0.12 10.97
C PHE A 17 -3.40 -0.43 12.29
N TYR A 18 -2.85 -1.55 12.76
CA TYR A 18 -3.23 -2.12 14.06
C TYR A 18 -2.93 -1.17 15.23
N LYS A 19 -1.68 -0.67 15.34
CA LYS A 19 -1.28 0.24 16.41
C LYS A 19 -2.13 1.52 16.45
N TYR A 20 -2.44 2.08 15.28
CA TYR A 20 -3.28 3.26 15.13
C TYR A 20 -4.71 3.03 15.67
N ASN A 21 -5.20 1.80 15.57
CA ASN A 21 -6.59 1.45 15.85
C ASN A 21 -6.82 0.73 17.16
N LYS A 22 -5.80 0.16 17.82
CA LYS A 22 -5.95 -0.75 18.98
C LYS A 22 -6.83 -0.23 20.14
N LYS A 23 -6.94 1.11 20.28
CA LYS A 23 -7.79 1.76 21.28
C LYS A 23 -9.12 2.30 20.72
N LYS A 24 -9.36 2.20 19.41
CA LYS A 24 -10.50 2.84 18.72
C LYS A 24 -11.52 1.84 18.21
N ILE A 25 -11.05 0.73 17.66
CA ILE A 25 -11.89 -0.31 17.07
C ILE A 25 -11.32 -1.70 17.38
N LYS A 26 -12.21 -2.68 17.54
CA LYS A 26 -11.79 -4.08 17.73
C LYS A 26 -11.32 -4.66 16.39
N ILE A 27 -10.03 -5.02 16.32
CA ILE A 27 -9.43 -5.69 15.16
C ILE A 27 -9.01 -7.09 15.57
N ILE A 28 -9.39 -8.08 14.77
CA ILE A 28 -9.00 -9.47 14.95
C ILE A 28 -7.87 -9.80 13.97
N HIS A 29 -6.81 -10.43 14.47
CA HIS A 29 -5.64 -10.78 13.66
C HIS A 29 -5.71 -12.19 13.14
N TYR A 30 -5.64 -12.37 11.83
CA TYR A 30 -5.31 -13.66 11.24
C TYR A 30 -3.81 -13.88 11.35
N LYS A 31 -3.40 -14.81 12.23
CA LYS A 31 -1.98 -15.01 12.60
C LYS A 31 -1.28 -16.12 11.81
N LYS A 32 -2.03 -16.90 11.02
CA LYS A 32 -1.50 -18.01 10.22
C LYS A 32 -1.05 -17.52 8.84
N ASP A 33 -0.44 -18.42 8.05
CA ASP A 33 -0.06 -18.15 6.68
C ASP A 33 -1.31 -17.87 5.82
N ILE A 34 -1.29 -16.80 5.04
CA ILE A 34 -2.40 -16.41 4.15
C ILE A 34 -2.62 -17.44 3.04
N ASN A 35 -1.62 -18.27 2.73
CA ASN A 35 -1.74 -19.37 1.78
C ASN A 35 -2.48 -20.57 2.34
N ASN A 36 -2.65 -20.66 3.66
CA ASN A 36 -3.44 -21.72 4.29
C ASN A 36 -4.93 -21.35 4.32
N ILE A 37 -5.61 -21.64 3.21
CA ILE A 37 -7.03 -21.31 3.03
C ILE A 37 -7.94 -22.03 4.02
N PHE A 38 -7.59 -23.24 4.43
CA PHE A 38 -8.38 -24.01 5.39
C PHE A 38 -8.46 -23.32 6.76
N GLU A 39 -7.31 -22.88 7.28
CA GLU A 39 -7.25 -22.14 8.54
C GLU A 39 -7.93 -20.76 8.40
N LEU A 40 -7.84 -20.13 7.23
CA LEU A 40 -8.52 -18.87 6.98
C LEU A 40 -10.05 -19.04 6.96
N LYS A 41 -10.57 -20.09 6.34
CA LYS A 41 -12.01 -20.42 6.33
C LYS A 41 -12.53 -20.57 7.75
N LYS A 42 -11.87 -21.41 8.56
CA LYS A 42 -12.21 -21.59 9.98
C LYS A 42 -12.23 -20.26 10.75
N PHE A 43 -11.17 -19.44 10.56
CA PHE A 43 -11.05 -18.16 11.24
C PHE A 43 -12.17 -17.18 10.87
N VAL A 44 -12.48 -17.03 9.59
CA VAL A 44 -13.49 -16.10 9.10
C VAL A 44 -14.90 -16.49 9.58
N ILE A 45 -15.24 -17.77 9.49
CA ILE A 45 -16.56 -18.29 9.92
C ILE A 45 -16.71 -18.17 11.43
N LYS A 46 -15.74 -18.66 12.22
CA LYS A 46 -15.75 -18.61 13.69
C LYS A 46 -15.97 -17.19 14.22
N ASN A 47 -15.33 -16.20 13.59
CA ASN A 47 -15.37 -14.81 14.06
C ASN A 47 -16.45 -13.96 13.36
N LYS A 48 -17.23 -14.51 12.44
CA LYS A 48 -18.25 -13.79 11.66
C LYS A 48 -17.73 -12.48 11.08
N ILE A 49 -16.56 -12.58 10.39
CA ILE A 49 -15.81 -11.41 9.86
C ILE A 49 -16.65 -10.68 8.81
N THR A 50 -16.90 -9.39 9.01
CA THR A 50 -17.62 -8.54 8.05
C THR A 50 -16.70 -7.74 7.14
N HIS A 51 -15.46 -7.46 7.58
CA HIS A 51 -14.45 -6.70 6.83
C HIS A 51 -13.09 -7.39 6.94
N PHE A 52 -12.46 -7.66 5.83
CA PHE A 52 -11.16 -8.31 5.79
C PHE A 52 -10.14 -7.43 5.06
N VAL A 53 -9.14 -6.90 5.79
CA VAL A 53 -8.07 -6.08 5.22
C VAL A 53 -6.84 -6.96 4.99
N ASN A 54 -6.48 -7.16 3.74
CA ASN A 54 -5.35 -8.01 3.38
C ASN A 54 -4.05 -7.21 3.26
N PHE A 55 -3.26 -7.15 4.34
CA PHE A 55 -1.90 -6.61 4.33
C PHE A 55 -0.84 -7.68 4.05
N ALA A 56 -1.21 -8.96 4.01
CA ALA A 56 -0.29 -10.02 3.64
C ALA A 56 0.09 -9.92 2.16
N GLY A 57 1.38 -10.06 1.90
CA GLY A 57 1.92 -10.01 0.55
C GLY A 57 3.42 -9.77 0.56
N LEU A 58 4.09 -10.22 -0.50
CA LEU A 58 5.50 -9.94 -0.72
C LEU A 58 5.69 -8.56 -1.35
N SER A 59 6.70 -7.83 -0.89
CA SER A 59 7.11 -6.55 -1.46
C SER A 59 7.77 -6.73 -2.84
N ARG A 60 7.94 -5.62 -3.58
CA ARG A 60 8.63 -5.61 -4.88
C ARG A 60 10.01 -6.28 -4.81
N ILE A 61 10.80 -5.98 -3.76
CA ILE A 61 12.14 -6.53 -3.56
C ILE A 61 12.09 -8.05 -3.33
N LYS A 62 11.14 -8.53 -2.52
CA LYS A 62 10.96 -9.98 -2.29
C LYS A 62 10.46 -10.70 -3.54
N CYS A 63 9.56 -10.07 -4.30
CA CYS A 63 9.05 -10.62 -5.57
C CYS A 63 10.14 -10.76 -6.64
N SER A 64 11.09 -9.82 -6.72
CA SER A 64 12.20 -9.93 -7.68
C SER A 64 13.17 -11.08 -7.34
N LYS A 65 13.24 -11.47 -6.06
CA LYS A 65 14.08 -12.60 -5.59
C LYS A 65 13.40 -13.95 -5.72
N ASN A 66 12.08 -14.02 -5.58
CA ASN A 66 11.34 -15.30 -5.63
C ASN A 66 9.97 -15.10 -6.33
N LYS A 67 9.95 -15.37 -7.62
CA LYS A 67 8.75 -15.27 -8.48
C LYS A 67 7.65 -16.26 -8.06
N ILE A 68 8.00 -17.48 -7.71
CA ILE A 68 7.05 -18.54 -7.36
C ILE A 68 6.31 -18.15 -6.08
N GLU A 69 7.04 -17.75 -5.04
CA GLU A 69 6.44 -17.33 -3.78
C GLU A 69 5.64 -16.03 -3.94
N CYS A 70 6.09 -15.11 -4.80
CA CYS A 70 5.32 -13.91 -5.13
C CYS A 70 3.98 -14.27 -5.77
N MET A 71 3.96 -15.15 -6.74
CA MET A 71 2.73 -15.61 -7.39
C MET A 71 1.81 -16.32 -6.39
N LYS A 72 2.36 -17.19 -5.55
CA LYS A 72 1.62 -17.91 -4.51
C LYS A 72 0.95 -16.92 -3.55
N THR A 73 1.74 -16.04 -2.93
CA THR A 73 1.27 -15.16 -1.85
C THR A 73 0.48 -13.96 -2.36
N ASN A 74 0.88 -13.33 -3.49
CA ASN A 74 0.22 -12.11 -3.95
C ASN A 74 -0.96 -12.35 -4.91
N PHE A 75 -1.07 -13.56 -5.50
CA PHE A 75 -2.17 -13.87 -6.42
C PHE A 75 -2.97 -15.12 -6.03
N LYS A 76 -2.31 -16.31 -5.88
CA LYS A 76 -3.07 -17.56 -5.64
C LYS A 76 -3.86 -17.49 -4.32
N SER A 77 -3.27 -16.94 -3.25
CA SER A 77 -3.99 -16.73 -1.98
C SER A 77 -5.21 -15.83 -2.15
N ILE A 78 -5.09 -14.74 -2.94
CA ILE A 78 -6.20 -13.83 -3.21
C ILE A 78 -7.33 -14.54 -3.96
N LYS A 79 -6.98 -15.34 -4.98
CA LYS A 79 -7.94 -16.17 -5.72
C LYS A 79 -8.72 -17.08 -4.75
N SER A 80 -8.00 -17.79 -3.87
CA SER A 80 -8.62 -18.69 -2.89
C SER A 80 -9.53 -17.96 -1.89
N ILE A 81 -9.12 -16.78 -1.43
CA ILE A 81 -9.93 -15.95 -0.52
C ILE A 81 -11.23 -15.50 -1.20
N ILE A 82 -11.14 -14.99 -2.42
CA ILE A 82 -12.31 -14.50 -3.16
C ILE A 82 -13.29 -15.63 -3.47
N ASN A 83 -12.78 -16.80 -3.91
CA ASN A 83 -13.62 -17.98 -4.12
C ASN A 83 -14.36 -18.35 -2.84
N PHE A 84 -13.65 -18.43 -1.72
CA PHE A 84 -14.25 -18.73 -0.42
C PHE A 84 -15.28 -17.68 0.00
N PHE A 85 -15.03 -16.38 -0.20
CA PHE A 85 -16.00 -15.34 0.18
C PHE A 85 -17.28 -15.42 -0.66
N ASN A 86 -17.19 -15.96 -1.89
CA ASN A 86 -18.36 -16.27 -2.71
C ASN A 86 -19.17 -17.48 -2.20
N GLU A 87 -18.56 -18.38 -1.45
CA GLU A 87 -19.27 -19.54 -0.85
C GLU A 87 -20.07 -19.14 0.41
N LEU A 88 -19.77 -17.99 1.03
CA LEU A 88 -20.45 -17.54 2.24
C LEU A 88 -21.84 -16.98 1.94
N ASN A 89 -22.81 -17.22 2.84
CA ASN A 89 -24.15 -16.63 2.77
C ASN A 89 -24.15 -15.10 2.94
N TYR A 90 -23.07 -14.55 3.50
CA TYR A 90 -22.81 -13.11 3.58
C TYR A 90 -21.52 -12.77 2.82
N LYS A 91 -21.36 -11.52 2.42
CA LYS A 91 -20.22 -11.09 1.59
C LYS A 91 -19.35 -10.10 2.35
N PRO A 92 -18.29 -10.58 3.06
CA PRO A 92 -17.37 -9.68 3.77
C PRO A 92 -16.77 -8.63 2.84
N MET A 93 -16.66 -7.38 3.27
CA MET A 93 -15.94 -6.37 2.50
C MET A 93 -14.45 -6.73 2.41
N PHE A 94 -13.95 -6.97 1.20
CA PHE A 94 -12.55 -7.33 0.98
C PHE A 94 -11.73 -6.09 0.61
N ILE A 95 -10.78 -5.71 1.46
CA ILE A 95 -9.90 -4.56 1.24
C ILE A 95 -8.52 -5.06 0.85
N PHE A 96 -8.18 -4.87 -0.43
CA PHE A 96 -6.93 -5.34 -1.03
C PHE A 96 -5.91 -4.22 -1.15
N ILE A 97 -4.73 -4.44 -0.56
CA ILE A 97 -3.61 -3.51 -0.68
C ILE A 97 -2.87 -3.77 -1.99
N SER A 98 -3.07 -2.87 -2.95
CA SER A 98 -2.40 -2.84 -4.25
C SER A 98 -1.34 -1.74 -4.31
N THR A 99 -0.91 -1.33 -5.48
CA THR A 99 0.24 -0.44 -5.69
C THR A 99 0.03 0.51 -6.86
N CYS A 100 0.60 1.72 -6.79
CA CYS A 100 0.66 2.65 -7.91
C CYS A 100 1.57 2.18 -9.06
N HIS A 101 2.43 1.18 -8.82
CA HIS A 101 3.33 0.65 -9.85
C HIS A 101 2.60 -0.04 -11.01
N VAL A 102 1.29 -0.31 -10.89
CA VAL A 102 0.46 -0.81 -11.99
C VAL A 102 0.30 0.21 -13.11
N TYR A 103 0.46 1.51 -12.83
CA TYR A 103 0.27 2.58 -13.84
C TYR A 103 1.51 2.88 -14.70
N GLY A 104 2.72 2.63 -14.18
CA GLY A 104 3.94 3.13 -14.81
C GLY A 104 4.11 4.64 -14.66
N ASN A 105 4.85 5.27 -15.60
CA ASN A 105 5.09 6.71 -15.62
C ASN A 105 3.91 7.50 -16.19
N SER A 106 3.71 8.72 -15.70
CA SER A 106 2.70 9.64 -16.22
C SER A 106 3.15 11.09 -16.09
N ASN A 107 2.91 11.91 -17.10
CA ASN A 107 3.16 13.36 -17.03
C ASN A 107 2.12 14.08 -16.16
N ASN A 108 0.93 13.54 -16.05
CA ASN A 108 -0.17 14.08 -15.25
C ASN A 108 -0.35 13.36 -13.93
N LYS A 109 -1.17 13.93 -13.03
CA LYS A 109 -1.64 13.20 -11.85
C LYS A 109 -2.50 12.02 -12.28
N ILE A 110 -2.18 10.85 -11.71
CA ILE A 110 -2.74 9.55 -12.08
C ILE A 110 -4.12 9.38 -11.46
N LYS A 111 -5.14 9.22 -12.29
CA LYS A 111 -6.50 8.86 -11.87
C LYS A 111 -6.66 7.34 -11.79
N GLU A 112 -7.72 6.85 -11.15
CA GLU A 112 -8.01 5.42 -11.01
C GLU A 112 -8.22 4.72 -12.37
N ASN A 113 -8.71 5.45 -13.36
CA ASN A 113 -8.91 4.98 -14.75
C ASN A 113 -7.76 5.34 -15.70
N SER A 114 -6.62 5.85 -15.20
CA SER A 114 -5.44 6.10 -16.03
C SER A 114 -4.91 4.82 -16.66
N LYS A 115 -4.21 4.95 -17.80
CA LYS A 115 -3.59 3.83 -18.51
C LYS A 115 -2.77 2.96 -17.56
N ILE A 116 -2.94 1.65 -17.67
CA ILE A 116 -2.21 0.64 -16.93
C ILE A 116 -0.97 0.24 -17.75
N SER A 117 0.20 0.28 -17.13
CA SER A 117 1.48 -0.06 -17.76
C SER A 117 2.47 -0.57 -16.69
N PRO A 118 2.25 -1.79 -16.14
CA PRO A 118 3.11 -2.34 -15.09
C PRO A 118 4.53 -2.56 -15.64
N ASN A 119 5.53 -2.16 -14.88
CA ASN A 119 6.94 -2.25 -15.29
C ASN A 119 7.77 -3.20 -14.41
N SER A 120 7.10 -4.10 -13.71
CA SER A 120 7.76 -5.10 -12.85
C SER A 120 6.82 -6.29 -12.58
N LEU A 121 7.42 -7.46 -12.37
CA LEU A 121 6.70 -8.68 -12.00
C LEU A 121 5.76 -8.45 -10.80
N TYR A 122 6.19 -7.68 -9.80
CA TYR A 122 5.35 -7.34 -8.65
C TYR A 122 4.08 -6.59 -9.07
N ALA A 123 4.22 -5.58 -9.93
CA ALA A 123 3.09 -4.80 -10.42
C ALA A 123 2.15 -5.64 -11.30
N GLU A 124 2.69 -6.51 -12.15
CA GLU A 124 1.92 -7.44 -12.98
C GLU A 124 1.09 -8.42 -12.13
N ILE A 125 1.71 -9.00 -11.09
CA ILE A 125 1.02 -9.92 -10.18
C ILE A 125 -0.07 -9.20 -9.37
N LYS A 126 0.20 -7.98 -8.90
CA LYS A 126 -0.81 -7.15 -8.23
C LYS A 126 -1.97 -6.82 -9.17
N LEU A 127 -1.69 -6.46 -10.41
CA LEU A 127 -2.70 -6.19 -11.43
C LEU A 127 -3.54 -7.44 -11.74
N LYS A 128 -2.91 -8.62 -11.85
CA LYS A 128 -3.61 -9.90 -12.01
C LYS A 128 -4.57 -10.17 -10.87
N SER A 129 -4.18 -9.82 -9.64
CA SER A 129 -5.03 -9.95 -8.45
C SER A 129 -6.20 -8.97 -8.48
N GLU A 130 -5.96 -7.69 -8.87
CA GLU A 130 -7.02 -6.70 -9.07
C GLU A 130 -8.05 -7.17 -10.11
N ALA A 131 -7.58 -7.68 -11.25
CA ALA A 131 -8.46 -8.18 -12.32
C ALA A 131 -9.31 -9.34 -11.82
N TYR A 132 -8.72 -10.28 -11.07
CA TYR A 132 -9.46 -11.40 -10.50
C TYR A 132 -10.54 -10.95 -9.51
N ILE A 133 -10.19 -10.05 -8.57
CA ILE A 133 -11.14 -9.49 -7.60
C ILE A 133 -12.30 -8.81 -8.33
N LYS A 134 -12.01 -7.90 -9.26
CA LYS A 134 -13.02 -7.16 -10.03
C LYS A 134 -14.01 -8.08 -10.77
N LYS A 135 -13.50 -9.16 -11.38
CA LYS A 135 -14.31 -10.08 -12.14
C LYS A 135 -15.21 -10.95 -11.27
N ASN A 136 -14.73 -11.34 -10.08
CA ASN A 136 -15.33 -12.43 -9.31
C ASN A 136 -15.92 -12.00 -7.96
N TYR A 137 -15.81 -10.73 -7.57
CA TYR A 137 -16.31 -10.26 -6.28
C TYR A 137 -16.81 -8.82 -6.36
N GLN A 138 -17.92 -8.49 -5.72
CA GLN A 138 -18.50 -7.14 -5.81
C GLN A 138 -18.19 -6.26 -4.60
N ASN A 139 -18.16 -6.85 -3.38
CA ASN A 139 -17.94 -6.10 -2.15
C ASN A 139 -16.45 -5.93 -1.84
N TYR A 140 -15.73 -5.15 -2.66
CA TYR A 140 -14.29 -4.96 -2.54
C TYR A 140 -13.87 -3.49 -2.58
N SER A 141 -12.71 -3.21 -1.97
CA SER A 141 -11.91 -2.00 -2.17
C SER A 141 -10.48 -2.38 -2.54
N ILE A 142 -10.02 -1.91 -3.69
CA ILE A 142 -8.64 -2.06 -4.15
C ILE A 142 -7.91 -0.74 -3.91
N LEU A 143 -6.94 -0.75 -3.00
CA LEU A 143 -6.19 0.44 -2.60
C LEU A 143 -4.83 0.46 -3.30
N ARG A 144 -4.70 1.26 -4.37
CA ARG A 144 -3.43 1.48 -5.06
C ARG A 144 -2.60 2.49 -4.28
N LEU A 145 -1.75 1.97 -3.39
CA LEU A 145 -0.90 2.80 -2.53
C LEU A 145 0.24 3.42 -3.35
N PHE A 146 0.46 4.71 -3.15
CA PHE A 146 1.65 5.41 -3.62
C PHE A 146 2.80 5.17 -2.63
N ASN A 147 3.88 5.95 -2.63
CA ASN A 147 5.04 5.59 -1.82
C ASN A 147 4.75 5.84 -0.34
N VAL A 148 4.43 4.79 0.38
CA VAL A 148 4.16 4.86 1.83
C VAL A 148 5.49 4.95 2.58
N TYR A 149 5.55 5.86 3.55
CA TYR A 149 6.71 6.02 4.43
C TYR A 149 6.28 6.19 5.90
N GLY A 150 7.22 6.03 6.82
CA GLY A 150 7.01 6.25 8.25
C GLY A 150 7.95 5.45 9.13
N PRO A 151 7.82 5.59 10.46
CA PRO A 151 8.68 4.91 11.44
C PRO A 151 8.66 3.39 11.27
N ASN A 152 9.78 2.74 11.55
CA ASN A 152 9.94 1.28 11.45
C ASN A 152 9.70 0.69 10.03
N GLN A 153 9.84 1.51 8.98
CA GLN A 153 9.87 1.01 7.62
C GLN A 153 11.13 0.15 7.42
N PRO A 154 11.06 -1.01 6.73
CA PRO A 154 12.24 -1.86 6.51
C PRO A 154 13.38 -1.10 5.81
N LYS A 155 14.62 -1.37 6.20
CA LYS A 155 15.84 -0.71 5.69
C LYS A 155 16.00 -0.76 4.17
N SER A 156 15.46 -1.77 3.52
CA SER A 156 15.47 -1.94 2.05
C SER A 156 14.54 -0.99 1.29
N PHE A 157 13.76 -0.14 1.96
CA PHE A 157 12.91 0.86 1.32
C PHE A 157 13.63 2.21 1.19
N PHE A 158 13.17 3.02 0.23
CA PHE A 158 13.85 4.25 -0.18
C PHE A 158 14.22 5.18 0.99
N ILE A 159 13.26 5.52 1.86
CA ILE A 159 13.53 6.49 2.94
C ILE A 159 14.55 5.98 3.95
N PRO A 160 14.40 4.77 4.54
CA PRO A 160 15.42 4.22 5.44
C PRO A 160 16.79 4.02 4.79
N ASP A 161 16.84 3.59 3.52
CA ASP A 161 18.11 3.44 2.75
C ASP A 161 18.82 4.79 2.60
N MET A 162 18.08 5.87 2.28
CA MET A 162 18.65 7.22 2.17
C MET A 162 19.18 7.71 3.52
N ILE A 163 18.43 7.49 4.60
CA ILE A 163 18.88 7.84 5.97
C ILE A 163 20.18 7.12 6.32
N GLU A 164 20.28 5.82 6.02
CA GLU A 164 21.47 5.01 6.30
C GLU A 164 22.69 5.50 5.48
N LYS A 165 22.50 5.74 4.19
CA LYS A 165 23.55 6.25 3.30
C LYS A 165 24.08 7.63 3.70
N ILE A 166 23.18 8.55 4.08
CA ILE A 166 23.56 9.89 4.55
C ILE A 166 24.35 9.80 5.86
N LYS A 167 23.87 8.98 6.83
CA LYS A 167 24.57 8.77 8.08
C LYS A 167 26.00 8.28 7.90
N ASN A 168 26.22 7.41 6.92
CA ASN A 168 27.50 6.77 6.63
C ASN A 168 28.32 7.52 5.55
N ASN A 169 27.93 8.74 5.16
CA ASN A 169 28.57 9.56 4.13
C ASN A 169 28.77 8.81 2.79
N GLN A 170 27.82 7.95 2.42
CA GLN A 170 27.87 7.18 1.16
C GLN A 170 27.30 8.00 0.00
N SER A 171 27.87 7.82 -1.21
CA SER A 171 27.30 8.38 -2.45
C SER A 171 25.92 7.80 -2.74
N ILE A 172 25.00 8.67 -3.14
CA ILE A 172 23.60 8.34 -3.44
C ILE A 172 23.31 8.61 -4.90
N LYS A 173 23.10 7.53 -5.66
CA LYS A 173 22.72 7.61 -7.08
C LYS A 173 21.22 7.74 -7.21
N ILE A 174 20.75 8.83 -7.83
CA ILE A 174 19.33 9.07 -8.09
C ILE A 174 19.13 9.57 -9.54
N ASP A 175 17.87 9.64 -9.92
CA ASP A 175 17.42 10.29 -11.14
C ASP A 175 16.53 11.52 -10.83
N LYS A 176 16.10 12.23 -11.88
CA LYS A 176 15.22 13.41 -11.76
C LYS A 176 13.73 13.01 -11.58
N SER A 177 13.47 11.90 -10.92
CA SER A 177 12.12 11.39 -10.70
C SER A 177 11.34 12.19 -9.66
N VAL A 178 10.02 12.25 -9.88
CA VAL A 178 9.05 12.84 -8.96
C VAL A 178 8.13 11.73 -8.44
N ARG A 179 7.96 11.67 -7.14
CA ARG A 179 7.15 10.65 -6.44
C ARG A 179 6.17 11.30 -5.47
N ASP A 180 5.04 10.65 -5.28
CA ASP A 180 4.06 10.99 -4.25
C ASP A 180 4.35 10.13 -3.01
N PHE A 181 4.64 10.79 -1.89
CA PHE A 181 4.89 10.14 -0.61
C PHE A 181 3.72 10.40 0.34
N ILE A 182 3.22 9.33 0.98
CA ILE A 182 2.14 9.38 1.95
C ILE A 182 2.57 8.72 3.26
N HIS A 183 2.32 9.40 4.39
CA HIS A 183 2.66 8.85 5.69
C HIS A 183 1.76 7.66 6.07
N VAL A 184 2.31 6.63 6.69
CA VAL A 184 1.60 5.38 7.01
C VAL A 184 0.41 5.58 7.95
N ASN A 185 0.44 6.59 8.83
CA ASN A 185 -0.71 6.92 9.67
C ASN A 185 -1.87 7.52 8.86
N THR A 186 -1.57 8.29 7.81
CA THR A 186 -2.59 8.79 6.87
C THR A 186 -3.22 7.63 6.11
N VAL A 187 -2.42 6.64 5.67
CA VAL A 187 -2.94 5.41 5.06
C VAL A 187 -3.89 4.69 6.03
N SER A 188 -3.53 4.59 7.32
CA SER A 188 -4.40 3.99 8.34
C SER A 188 -5.73 4.73 8.49
N ARG A 189 -5.71 6.07 8.47
CA ARG A 189 -6.93 6.90 8.49
C ARG A 189 -7.80 6.68 7.25
N VAL A 190 -7.19 6.60 6.07
CA VAL A 190 -7.92 6.34 4.82
C VAL A 190 -8.60 4.97 4.87
N ILE A 191 -7.90 3.93 5.31
CA ILE A 191 -8.48 2.58 5.44
C ILE A 191 -9.68 2.60 6.41
N ASN A 192 -9.56 3.27 7.55
CA ASN A 192 -10.68 3.42 8.50
C ASN A 192 -11.86 4.15 7.87
N PHE A 193 -11.60 5.21 7.11
CA PHE A 193 -12.64 5.96 6.41
C PHE A 193 -13.35 5.08 5.37
N ILE A 194 -12.60 4.29 4.59
CA ILE A 194 -13.16 3.35 3.62
C ILE A 194 -14.05 2.31 4.32
N ILE A 195 -13.60 1.73 5.43
CA ILE A 195 -14.36 0.78 6.24
C ILE A 195 -15.63 1.44 6.81
N SER A 196 -15.51 2.66 7.34
CA SER A 196 -16.65 3.34 7.97
C SER A 196 -17.75 3.69 6.96
N LYS A 197 -17.37 4.11 5.76
CA LYS A 197 -18.26 4.52 4.68
C LYS A 197 -18.58 3.41 3.66
N GLU A 198 -18.02 2.21 3.84
CA GLU A 198 -18.19 1.07 2.94
C GLU A 198 -17.93 1.41 1.47
N ILE A 199 -16.85 2.17 1.24
CA ILE A 199 -16.49 2.64 -0.10
C ILE A 199 -15.91 1.47 -0.90
N THR A 200 -16.56 1.08 -1.98
CA THR A 200 -16.13 0.02 -2.89
C THR A 200 -15.44 0.58 -4.14
N GLY A 201 -14.74 -0.31 -4.86
CA GLY A 201 -14.06 0.01 -6.11
C GLY A 201 -12.55 0.20 -5.97
N ILE A 202 -11.93 0.87 -6.95
CA ILE A 202 -10.49 1.15 -6.96
C ILE A 202 -10.26 2.57 -6.46
N LEU A 203 -9.27 2.74 -5.58
CA LEU A 203 -8.91 4.04 -5.00
C LEU A 203 -7.40 4.25 -5.04
N ASN A 204 -6.99 5.43 -5.50
CA ASN A 204 -5.62 5.91 -5.37
C ASN A 204 -5.39 6.49 -3.98
N ILE A 205 -4.39 5.94 -3.27
CA ILE A 205 -4.05 6.37 -1.92
C ILE A 205 -2.65 7.00 -1.95
N GLY A 206 -2.62 8.31 -2.07
CA GLY A 206 -1.44 9.16 -2.09
C GLY A 206 -1.71 10.49 -1.40
N SER A 207 -0.70 11.36 -1.33
CA SER A 207 -0.85 12.73 -0.81
C SER A 207 -1.41 13.70 -1.85
N GLY A 208 -1.34 13.33 -3.14
CA GLY A 208 -1.64 14.19 -4.28
C GLY A 208 -0.57 15.24 -4.56
N ARG A 209 0.59 15.16 -3.89
CA ARG A 209 1.75 16.06 -4.08
C ARG A 209 2.96 15.29 -4.58
N GLY A 210 3.52 15.74 -5.69
CA GLY A 210 4.76 15.21 -6.23
C GLY A 210 5.96 15.92 -5.62
N GLN A 211 6.95 15.14 -5.19
CA GLN A 211 8.23 15.64 -4.68
C GLN A 211 9.38 14.99 -5.44
N SER A 212 10.42 15.76 -5.77
CA SER A 212 11.62 15.22 -6.41
C SER A 212 12.42 14.39 -5.40
N LEU A 213 13.08 13.34 -5.88
CA LEU A 213 13.94 12.52 -5.01
C LEU A 213 15.05 13.38 -4.38
N LYS A 214 15.64 14.33 -5.13
CA LYS A 214 16.63 15.30 -4.62
C LYS A 214 16.07 16.10 -3.44
N SER A 215 14.86 16.66 -3.57
CA SER A 215 14.21 17.43 -2.50
C SER A 215 14.02 16.60 -1.22
N ILE A 216 13.56 15.36 -1.37
CA ILE A 216 13.38 14.43 -0.23
C ILE A 216 14.72 14.14 0.46
N ILE A 217 15.76 13.83 -0.30
CA ILE A 217 17.08 13.50 0.25
C ILE A 217 17.70 14.72 0.95
N ASN A 218 17.55 15.91 0.38
CA ASN A 218 18.02 17.15 1.04
C ASN A 218 17.25 17.40 2.37
N LEU A 219 15.94 17.16 2.41
CA LEU A 219 15.18 17.25 3.66
C LEU A 219 15.67 16.25 4.72
N ILE A 220 16.04 15.03 4.31
CA ILE A 220 16.63 14.04 5.21
C ILE A 220 17.99 14.53 5.69
N GLY A 221 18.85 15.03 4.78
CA GLY A 221 20.16 15.55 5.11
C GLY A 221 20.08 16.69 6.14
N ASN A 222 19.23 17.67 5.91
CA ASN A 222 19.02 18.79 6.81
C ASN A 222 18.58 18.33 8.22
N LYS A 223 17.72 17.29 8.32
CA LYS A 223 17.33 16.72 9.62
C LYS A 223 18.44 15.96 10.33
N LEU A 224 19.41 15.46 9.59
CA LEU A 224 20.57 14.74 10.11
C LEU A 224 21.79 15.65 10.31
N ASP A 225 21.65 16.94 9.99
CA ASP A 225 22.76 17.91 9.94
C ASP A 225 23.94 17.40 9.10
N LYS A 226 23.60 16.82 7.91
CA LYS A 226 24.57 16.27 6.97
C LYS A 226 24.23 16.65 5.55
N LYS A 227 25.25 16.99 4.75
CA LYS A 227 25.10 17.26 3.31
C LYS A 227 25.13 15.93 2.53
N PRO A 228 24.05 15.56 1.81
CA PRO A 228 24.06 14.33 1.01
C PRO A 228 25.01 14.41 -0.20
N LEU A 229 25.75 13.34 -0.46
CA LEU A 229 26.59 13.20 -1.65
C LEU A 229 25.74 12.62 -2.78
N LEU A 230 25.33 13.46 -3.75
CA LEU A 230 24.39 13.08 -4.80
C LEU A 230 25.05 12.96 -6.18
N GLU A 231 24.83 11.83 -6.84
CA GLU A 231 25.05 11.62 -8.28
C GLU A 231 23.68 11.56 -8.96
N ILE A 232 23.39 12.53 -9.86
CA ILE A 232 22.04 12.68 -10.44
C ILE A 232 22.09 12.41 -11.94
N SER A 233 21.43 11.34 -12.38
CA SER A 233 21.24 11.03 -13.80
C SER A 233 20.09 11.84 -14.43
N ASN A 234 20.10 11.95 -15.76
CA ASN A 234 19.10 12.73 -16.51
C ASN A 234 17.77 12.01 -16.71
N LYS A 235 17.66 10.74 -16.33
CA LYS A 235 16.39 10.00 -16.42
C LYS A 235 15.30 10.71 -15.64
N LYS A 236 14.09 10.78 -16.24
CA LYS A 236 12.91 11.42 -15.63
C LYS A 236 11.77 10.42 -15.53
N SER A 237 11.05 10.43 -14.41
CA SER A 237 9.80 9.71 -14.28
C SER A 237 8.92 10.40 -13.24
N LYS A 238 7.59 10.34 -13.42
CA LYS A 238 6.64 10.98 -12.51
C LYS A 238 5.51 10.01 -12.17
N ILE A 239 5.28 9.81 -10.86
CA ILE A 239 4.19 8.97 -10.35
C ILE A 239 3.55 9.72 -9.18
N VAL A 240 2.44 10.41 -9.44
CA VAL A 240 1.73 11.26 -8.47
C VAL A 240 0.23 10.98 -8.54
N ALA A 241 -0.40 10.74 -7.38
CA ALA A 241 -1.82 10.45 -7.30
C ALA A 241 -2.70 11.64 -7.68
N ASN A 242 -3.77 11.39 -8.41
CA ASN A 242 -4.95 12.23 -8.35
C ASN A 242 -5.82 11.71 -7.21
N ILE A 243 -6.06 12.53 -6.20
CA ILE A 243 -6.82 12.15 -5.00
C ILE A 243 -8.26 12.68 -5.03
N LYS A 244 -8.72 13.21 -6.17
CA LYS A 244 -10.08 13.81 -6.27
C LYS A 244 -11.17 12.79 -5.94
N PHE A 245 -11.03 11.53 -6.37
CA PHE A 245 -12.02 10.50 -6.07
C PHE A 245 -12.13 10.24 -4.56
N LEU A 246 -11.00 10.10 -3.85
CA LEU A 246 -11.00 9.91 -2.39
C LEU A 246 -11.62 11.11 -1.66
N THR A 247 -11.26 12.33 -2.06
CA THR A 247 -11.78 13.56 -1.43
C THR A 247 -13.25 13.83 -1.76
N SER A 248 -13.74 13.47 -2.96
CA SER A 248 -15.16 13.56 -3.31
C SER A 248 -16.03 12.60 -2.49
N LYS A 249 -15.47 11.50 -1.99
CA LYS A 249 -16.15 10.63 -1.02
C LYS A 249 -16.19 11.20 0.41
N GLY A 250 -15.60 12.39 0.62
CA GLY A 250 -15.62 13.11 1.90
C GLY A 250 -14.35 12.91 2.76
N PHE A 251 -13.30 12.25 2.26
CA PHE A 251 -12.04 12.15 3.04
C PHE A 251 -11.35 13.51 3.12
N LYS A 252 -11.08 13.97 4.34
CA LYS A 252 -10.37 15.23 4.61
C LYS A 252 -8.95 14.95 5.11
N PHE A 253 -7.94 15.40 4.35
CA PHE A 253 -6.56 15.41 4.81
C PHE A 253 -6.37 16.47 5.91
N LYS A 254 -5.61 16.15 6.95
CA LYS A 254 -5.16 17.14 7.94
C LYS A 254 -4.12 18.07 7.28
N LYS A 255 -3.94 19.28 7.86
CA LYS A 255 -3.06 20.33 7.31
C LYS A 255 -1.67 19.82 6.87
N ASN A 256 -1.04 18.94 7.65
CA ASN A 256 0.33 18.46 7.41
C ASN A 256 0.41 17.09 6.72
N GLU A 257 -0.72 16.40 6.49
CA GLU A 257 -0.68 15.03 5.94
C GLU A 257 -0.31 14.93 4.45
N LYS A 258 -0.40 16.03 3.72
CA LYS A 258 0.05 16.11 2.33
C LYS A 258 1.53 16.47 2.19
N ASN A 259 2.16 16.90 3.26
CA ASN A 259 3.58 17.27 3.26
C ASN A 259 4.41 16.07 3.68
N PHE A 260 5.54 15.89 3.00
CA PHE A 260 6.54 14.93 3.45
C PHE A 260 7.19 15.47 4.73
N ASN A 261 7.10 14.70 5.80
CA ASN A 261 7.70 15.04 7.09
C ASN A 261 8.24 13.76 7.72
N ILE A 262 9.54 13.74 8.02
CA ILE A 262 10.24 12.59 8.60
C ILE A 262 10.26 12.74 10.12
#